data_05cfa5d8d61ad994b2cdcca6f5b34854
#
_entry.id   05cfa5d8d61ad994b2cdcca6f5b34854
#
_cell.length_a   1.000
_cell.length_b   1.000
_cell.length_c   1.000
_cell.angle_alpha   90.00
_cell.angle_beta   90.00
_cell.angle_gamma   90.00
#
_symmetry.space_group_name_H-M   'P 1'
#
loop_
_entity.id
_entity.type
_entity.pdbx_description
1 polymer ?
#
loop_
_entity_poly.entity_id
_entity_poly.type
_entity_poly.pdbx_seq_one_letter_code
_entity_poly.pdbx_strand_id
1 'polypeptide(L)'
;MLSGESVIRDFSTVGIDDNIREKVYLETGGRVLDVSGNQWLVGLDPRVIGIWLEGDEREGMDPQARYRLCFQDDHDALAVLQLAFFDMIREHDGTLFLFRVTHSDIRHIAAIKARLLYWKFYRKPGVDFERLKAVAAAYTYPRRVRIISFRLDEDYNYIFPMDLLGDLRGPKRYLLGMRHSNTVLKRIMDVKKIVVSEVPAEYKWQIYKLGRNHSAAPPPVSELPFGVVSTREFGFLIPDWAESYKEIHIRHAQDLGSHMLLWGQWYEDVLLKEATPRLHHIHFLHFLHQKRDGVMAYPMVSGNVTAG
;
A
#
# COMPACT_ATOMS: atom_id res chain seq x y z
N MET A 1 -24.60 22.88 -10.55
CA MET A 1 -23.85 22.36 -11.70
C MET A 1 -22.54 21.79 -11.17
N LEU A 2 -22.44 20.48 -11.03
CA LEU A 2 -21.19 19.84 -10.63
C LEU A 2 -20.39 19.66 -11.92
N SER A 3 -19.25 20.35 -12.00
CA SER A 3 -18.28 20.21 -13.07
C SER A 3 -17.86 18.76 -13.20
N GLY A 4 -17.94 18.26 -14.45
CA GLY A 4 -17.80 16.83 -14.78
C GLY A 4 -16.38 16.28 -14.71
N GLU A 5 -15.74 16.36 -13.58
CA GLU A 5 -14.60 15.50 -13.28
C GLU A 5 -15.14 14.12 -12.90
N SER A 6 -15.00 13.16 -13.80
CA SER A 6 -15.28 11.76 -13.52
C SER A 6 -14.27 11.21 -12.55
N VAL A 7 -14.51 11.46 -11.27
CA VAL A 7 -13.68 10.98 -10.18
C VAL A 7 -13.85 9.48 -10.06
N ILE A 8 -12.85 8.71 -10.48
CA ILE A 8 -12.77 7.29 -10.15
C ILE A 8 -12.54 7.19 -8.65
N ARG A 9 -13.53 6.63 -7.97
CA ARG A 9 -13.52 6.53 -6.51
C ARG A 9 -13.07 5.13 -6.11
N ASP A 10 -11.78 4.83 -6.29
CA ASP A 10 -11.25 3.50 -6.03
C ASP A 10 -11.14 3.24 -4.53
N PHE A 11 -10.77 4.23 -3.76
CA PHE A 11 -10.50 4.06 -2.34
C PHE A 11 -11.33 5.01 -1.47
N SER A 12 -11.73 4.49 -0.31
CA SER A 12 -12.19 5.27 0.82
C SER A 12 -11.06 5.40 1.83
N THR A 13 -10.95 6.57 2.45
CA THR A 13 -9.95 6.83 3.46
C THR A 13 -10.52 6.71 4.86
N VAL A 14 -9.84 5.95 5.69
CA VAL A 14 -10.23 5.69 7.07
C VAL A 14 -9.06 5.98 8.00
N GLY A 15 -9.38 6.42 9.22
CA GLY A 15 -8.41 6.55 10.31
C GLY A 15 -8.43 5.26 11.12
N ILE A 16 -7.26 4.60 11.25
CA ILE A 16 -7.13 3.39 12.05
C ILE A 16 -5.98 3.60 13.03
N ASP A 17 -6.21 3.25 14.30
CA ASP A 17 -5.15 3.10 15.28
C ASP A 17 -4.25 1.91 14.90
N ASP A 18 -3.96 0.97 15.77
CA ASP A 18 -3.13 -0.19 15.39
C ASP A 18 -3.95 -1.49 15.18
N ASN A 19 -5.27 -1.46 15.37
CA ASN A 19 -6.13 -2.64 15.33
C ASN A 19 -6.90 -2.76 14.00
N ILE A 20 -6.32 -3.48 13.06
CA ILE A 20 -7.03 -3.92 11.84
C ILE A 20 -7.83 -5.18 12.19
N ARG A 21 -9.15 -5.17 11.92
CA ARG A 21 -10.06 -6.29 12.23
C ARG A 21 -9.96 -7.42 11.22
N GLU A 22 -9.78 -7.06 9.95
CA GLU A 22 -9.65 -8.01 8.88
C GLU A 22 -8.43 -8.89 9.07
N LYS A 23 -8.57 -10.18 8.78
CA LYS A 23 -7.49 -11.18 8.79
C LYS A 23 -7.19 -11.64 7.37
N VAL A 24 -5.95 -12.03 7.15
CA VAL A 24 -5.50 -12.52 5.86
C VAL A 24 -4.78 -13.84 6.05
N TYR A 25 -5.27 -14.87 5.36
CA TYR A 25 -4.73 -16.22 5.44
C TYR A 25 -4.17 -16.66 4.10
N LEU A 26 -2.95 -17.19 4.11
CA LEU A 26 -2.35 -17.88 2.99
C LEU A 26 -2.67 -19.37 3.08
N GLU A 27 -3.38 -19.90 2.09
CA GLU A 27 -3.73 -21.32 1.98
C GLU A 27 -2.89 -21.99 0.90
N THR A 28 -2.27 -23.11 1.24
CA THR A 28 -1.48 -23.93 0.30
C THR A 28 -1.36 -25.37 0.80
N GLY A 29 -1.53 -26.37 -0.05
CA GLY A 29 -1.23 -27.78 0.26
C GLY A 29 -1.88 -28.32 1.54
N GLY A 30 -3.05 -27.81 1.94
CA GLY A 30 -3.73 -28.15 3.20
C GLY A 30 -3.23 -27.38 4.43
N ARG A 31 -2.29 -26.45 4.28
CA ARG A 31 -1.82 -25.52 5.33
C ARG A 31 -2.56 -24.20 5.23
N VAL A 32 -2.78 -23.57 6.38
CA VAL A 32 -3.34 -22.22 6.51
C VAL A 32 -2.42 -21.42 7.42
N LEU A 33 -1.89 -20.30 6.90
CA LEU A 33 -0.97 -19.42 7.62
C LEU A 33 -1.63 -18.05 7.79
N ASP A 34 -1.64 -17.51 9.00
CA ASP A 34 -2.05 -16.11 9.24
C ASP A 34 -0.92 -15.17 8.77
N VAL A 35 -1.18 -14.43 7.70
CA VAL A 35 -0.25 -13.46 7.13
C VAL A 35 -0.77 -12.02 7.21
N SER A 36 -1.70 -11.74 8.13
CA SER A 36 -2.39 -10.45 8.24
C SER A 36 -1.42 -9.26 8.29
N GLY A 37 -0.35 -9.38 9.09
CA GLY A 37 0.68 -8.33 9.21
C GLY A 37 1.81 -8.40 8.18
N ASN A 38 1.89 -9.49 7.38
CA ASN A 38 3.07 -9.85 6.59
C ASN A 38 2.76 -10.01 5.10
N GLN A 39 1.76 -9.30 4.58
CA GLN A 39 1.38 -9.34 3.17
C GLN A 39 1.11 -7.93 2.62
N TRP A 40 1.61 -7.64 1.42
CA TRP A 40 1.53 -6.32 0.80
C TRP A 40 1.31 -6.42 -0.70
N LEU A 41 0.47 -5.54 -1.24
CA LEU A 41 0.41 -5.30 -2.68
C LEU A 41 1.62 -4.44 -3.05
N VAL A 42 2.46 -4.91 -3.97
CA VAL A 42 3.72 -4.23 -4.36
C VAL A 42 3.82 -3.94 -5.85
N GLY A 43 2.89 -4.44 -6.66
CA GLY A 43 2.81 -4.17 -8.10
C GLY A 43 1.37 -4.21 -8.59
N LEU A 44 1.05 -3.41 -9.61
CA LEU A 44 -0.32 -3.29 -10.15
C LEU A 44 -0.50 -3.91 -11.54
N ASP A 45 0.56 -4.04 -12.33
CA ASP A 45 0.51 -4.68 -13.64
C ASP A 45 1.84 -5.37 -13.98
N PRO A 46 1.98 -6.67 -13.79
CA PRO A 46 1.01 -7.56 -13.14
C PRO A 46 0.78 -7.20 -11.67
N ARG A 47 -0.33 -7.66 -11.10
CA ARG A 47 -0.57 -7.51 -9.66
C ARG A 47 0.30 -8.49 -8.93
N VAL A 48 1.16 -7.95 -8.07
CA VAL A 48 2.11 -8.73 -7.28
C VAL A 48 1.86 -8.50 -5.81
N ILE A 49 1.70 -9.59 -5.07
CA ILE A 49 1.63 -9.62 -3.61
C ILE A 49 2.97 -10.13 -3.07
N GLY A 50 3.56 -9.37 -2.16
CA GLY A 50 4.68 -9.83 -1.34
C GLY A 50 4.17 -10.41 -0.04
N ILE A 51 4.67 -11.57 0.37
CA ILE A 51 4.35 -12.24 1.63
C ILE A 51 5.67 -12.61 2.31
N TRP A 52 5.86 -12.14 3.54
CA TRP A 52 7.01 -12.49 4.34
C TRP A 52 6.70 -13.68 5.24
N LEU A 53 7.54 -14.72 5.18
CA LEU A 53 7.44 -15.92 6.02
C LEU A 53 8.77 -16.18 6.73
N GLU A 54 8.70 -16.58 8.00
CA GLU A 54 9.83 -16.86 8.88
C GLU A 54 9.83 -18.33 9.32
N GLY A 55 10.98 -18.81 9.76
CA GLY A 55 11.12 -20.15 10.36
C GLY A 55 10.43 -21.26 9.56
N ASP A 56 9.63 -22.05 10.24
CA ASP A 56 8.91 -23.22 9.69
C ASP A 56 7.77 -22.83 8.74
N GLU A 57 7.30 -21.57 8.76
CA GLU A 57 6.27 -21.09 7.83
C GLU A 57 6.70 -21.19 6.37
N ARG A 58 8.00 -20.98 6.09
CA ARG A 58 8.59 -21.07 4.74
C ARG A 58 8.82 -22.50 4.27
N GLU A 59 8.78 -23.48 5.17
CA GLU A 59 8.94 -24.88 4.79
C GLU A 59 7.76 -25.38 3.98
N GLY A 60 8.04 -26.15 2.92
CA GLY A 60 7.01 -26.70 2.04
C GLY A 60 6.38 -25.69 1.08
N MET A 61 6.95 -24.47 0.95
CA MET A 61 6.56 -23.53 -0.09
C MET A 61 7.09 -24.02 -1.45
N ASP A 62 6.21 -24.65 -2.23
CA ASP A 62 6.52 -25.20 -3.56
C ASP A 62 6.17 -24.19 -4.66
N PRO A 63 7.14 -23.73 -5.50
CA PRO A 63 6.86 -22.83 -6.61
C PRO A 63 5.78 -23.30 -7.58
N GLN A 64 5.52 -24.61 -7.64
CA GLN A 64 4.48 -25.19 -8.52
C GLN A 64 3.12 -25.34 -7.84
N ALA A 65 3.03 -25.11 -6.53
CA ALA A 65 1.79 -25.22 -5.80
C ALA A 65 0.81 -24.10 -6.16
N ARG A 66 -0.46 -24.35 -5.90
CA ARG A 66 -1.52 -23.34 -5.96
C ARG A 66 -1.65 -22.68 -4.60
N TYR A 67 -1.70 -21.36 -4.61
CA TYR A 67 -1.85 -20.52 -3.42
C TYR A 67 -3.14 -19.74 -3.48
N ARG A 68 -3.74 -19.54 -2.31
CA ARG A 68 -4.91 -18.67 -2.15
C ARG A 68 -4.65 -17.71 -1.00
N LEU A 69 -4.93 -16.44 -1.21
CA LEU A 69 -4.92 -15.43 -0.16
C LEU A 69 -6.36 -15.06 0.16
N CYS A 70 -6.79 -15.43 1.37
CA CYS A 70 -8.17 -15.29 1.83
C CYS A 70 -8.27 -14.12 2.80
N PHE A 71 -9.12 -13.16 2.49
CA PHE A 71 -9.43 -12.01 3.34
C PHE A 71 -10.73 -12.28 4.08
N GLN A 72 -10.73 -12.10 5.38
CA GLN A 72 -11.88 -12.41 6.25
C GLN A 72 -12.03 -11.30 7.29
N ASP A 73 -13.25 -11.11 7.77
CA ASP A 73 -13.53 -10.47 9.05
C ASP A 73 -13.97 -11.53 10.07
N ASP A 74 -14.47 -11.11 11.22
CA ASP A 74 -14.88 -12.03 12.30
C ASP A 74 -16.01 -12.99 11.89
N HIS A 75 -16.73 -12.72 10.81
CA HIS A 75 -17.96 -13.43 10.44
C HIS A 75 -17.92 -13.99 9.02
N ASP A 76 -17.29 -13.29 8.07
CA ASP A 76 -17.43 -13.58 6.66
C ASP A 76 -16.11 -13.62 5.87
N ALA A 77 -16.09 -14.48 4.86
CA ALA A 77 -15.04 -14.44 3.84
C ALA A 77 -15.31 -13.24 2.90
N LEU A 78 -14.45 -12.24 2.95
CA LEU A 78 -14.62 -10.98 2.23
C LEU A 78 -14.15 -11.05 0.79
N ALA A 79 -12.97 -11.63 0.56
CA ALA A 79 -12.39 -11.78 -0.77
C ALA A 79 -11.37 -12.92 -0.82
N VAL A 80 -11.07 -13.40 -2.03
CA VAL A 80 -10.02 -14.39 -2.28
C VAL A 80 -9.21 -13.99 -3.51
N LEU A 81 -7.89 -14.08 -3.41
CA LEU A 81 -6.96 -14.00 -4.53
C LEU A 81 -6.36 -15.38 -4.78
N GLN A 82 -6.41 -15.86 -6.02
CA GLN A 82 -5.59 -16.99 -6.43
C GLN A 82 -4.22 -16.47 -6.86
N LEU A 83 -3.18 -17.14 -6.37
CA LEU A 83 -1.82 -16.69 -6.52
C LEU A 83 -0.99 -17.76 -7.24
N ALA A 84 -0.09 -17.31 -8.11
CA ALA A 84 1.00 -18.14 -8.66
C ALA A 84 2.32 -17.58 -8.18
N PHE A 85 3.22 -18.46 -7.76
CA PHE A 85 4.58 -18.07 -7.40
C PHE A 85 5.24 -17.30 -8.56
N PHE A 86 5.94 -16.23 -8.23
CA PHE A 86 6.63 -15.39 -9.19
C PHE A 86 8.13 -15.38 -8.95
N ASP A 87 8.55 -15.04 -7.72
CA ASP A 87 9.94 -14.94 -7.32
C ASP A 87 10.06 -14.90 -5.79
N MET A 88 11.29 -14.85 -5.26
CA MET A 88 11.54 -14.68 -3.83
C MET A 88 12.84 -13.93 -3.55
N ILE A 89 12.86 -13.21 -2.43
CA ILE A 89 14.05 -12.61 -1.84
C ILE A 89 14.33 -13.33 -0.53
N ARG A 90 15.46 -14.04 -0.48
CA ARG A 90 15.89 -14.77 0.72
C ARG A 90 16.75 -13.88 1.60
N GLU A 91 16.44 -13.88 2.89
CA GLU A 91 17.22 -13.25 3.94
C GLU A 91 17.57 -14.30 5.00
N HIS A 92 18.45 -13.95 5.92
CA HIS A 92 18.86 -14.86 7.00
C HIS A 92 17.67 -15.27 7.90
N ASP A 93 16.81 -14.33 8.21
CA ASP A 93 15.71 -14.42 9.17
C ASP A 93 14.35 -14.80 8.54
N GLY A 94 14.25 -14.81 7.20
CA GLY A 94 13.01 -15.16 6.52
C GLY A 94 13.13 -15.09 5.00
N THR A 95 11.98 -15.17 4.34
CA THR A 95 11.90 -15.08 2.89
C THR A 95 10.69 -14.23 2.48
N LEU A 96 10.91 -13.24 1.64
CA LEU A 96 9.84 -12.53 0.95
C LEU A 96 9.48 -13.33 -0.31
N PHE A 97 8.32 -13.96 -0.31
CA PHE A 97 7.74 -14.60 -1.47
C PHE A 97 6.95 -13.59 -2.28
N LEU A 98 7.15 -13.58 -3.59
CA LEU A 98 6.42 -12.72 -4.52
C LEU A 98 5.46 -13.59 -5.33
N PHE A 99 4.19 -13.19 -5.36
CA PHE A 99 3.15 -13.93 -6.06
C PHE A 99 2.43 -13.03 -7.06
N ARG A 100 2.18 -13.53 -8.26
CA ARG A 100 1.24 -12.91 -9.21
C ARG A 100 -0.19 -13.32 -8.89
N VAL A 101 -1.07 -12.36 -8.88
CA VAL A 101 -2.52 -12.62 -8.80
C VAL A 101 -3.00 -13.12 -10.16
N THR A 102 -3.53 -14.34 -10.19
CA THR A 102 -4.06 -14.99 -11.40
C THR A 102 -5.57 -14.89 -11.51
N HIS A 103 -6.27 -14.90 -10.37
CA HIS A 103 -7.72 -14.73 -10.30
C HIS A 103 -8.11 -14.03 -9.00
N SER A 104 -9.27 -13.39 -9.00
CA SER A 104 -9.80 -12.70 -7.81
C SER A 104 -11.31 -12.94 -7.69
N ASP A 105 -11.77 -13.04 -6.45
CA ASP A 105 -13.18 -13.16 -6.10
C ASP A 105 -13.50 -12.21 -4.95
N ILE A 106 -14.57 -11.43 -5.10
CA ILE A 106 -15.08 -10.51 -4.06
C ILE A 106 -16.38 -11.13 -3.55
N ARG A 107 -16.46 -11.48 -2.28
CA ARG A 107 -17.57 -12.20 -1.68
C ARG A 107 -18.53 -11.32 -0.89
N HIS A 108 -18.06 -10.23 -0.34
CA HIS A 108 -18.84 -9.27 0.45
C HIS A 108 -19.87 -8.46 -0.38
N ILE A 109 -19.83 -8.56 -1.71
CA ILE A 109 -20.79 -7.94 -2.63
C ILE A 109 -21.22 -8.95 -3.69
N ALA A 110 -22.53 -9.01 -3.99
CA ALA A 110 -23.05 -9.84 -5.09
C ALA A 110 -22.40 -9.42 -6.43
N ALA A 111 -21.97 -10.41 -7.22
CA ALA A 111 -21.24 -10.19 -8.48
C ALA A 111 -21.97 -9.26 -9.46
N ILE A 112 -23.32 -9.38 -9.57
CA ILE A 112 -24.15 -8.51 -10.40
C ILE A 112 -24.06 -7.06 -9.90
N LYS A 113 -24.16 -6.85 -8.58
CA LYS A 113 -24.07 -5.51 -7.99
C LYS A 113 -22.66 -4.90 -8.20
N ALA A 114 -21.61 -5.70 -8.02
CA ALA A 114 -20.25 -5.25 -8.30
C ALA A 114 -20.06 -4.82 -9.76
N ARG A 115 -20.62 -5.59 -10.73
CA ARG A 115 -20.60 -5.24 -12.16
C ARG A 115 -21.38 -3.97 -12.47
N LEU A 116 -22.57 -3.77 -11.87
CA LEU A 116 -23.34 -2.54 -12.06
C LEU A 116 -22.63 -1.32 -11.51
N LEU A 117 -22.01 -1.44 -10.32
CA LEU A 117 -21.20 -0.38 -9.75
C LEU A 117 -19.97 -0.06 -10.61
N TYR A 118 -19.28 -1.09 -11.10
CA TYR A 118 -18.21 -0.93 -12.06
C TYR A 118 -18.68 -0.18 -13.30
N TRP A 119 -19.75 -0.65 -13.94
CA TRP A 119 -20.30 -0.02 -15.13
C TRP A 119 -20.69 1.44 -14.89
N LYS A 120 -21.26 1.76 -13.74
CA LYS A 120 -21.70 3.11 -13.40
C LYS A 120 -20.54 4.07 -13.10
N PHE A 121 -19.49 3.60 -12.36
CA PHE A 121 -18.47 4.48 -11.79
C PHE A 121 -17.10 4.36 -12.45
N TYR A 122 -16.79 3.22 -13.08
CA TYR A 122 -15.44 2.88 -13.56
C TYR A 122 -15.34 2.69 -15.07
N ARG A 123 -16.38 3.02 -15.82
CA ARG A 123 -16.40 2.85 -17.26
C ARG A 123 -15.41 3.80 -17.96
N LYS A 124 -14.12 3.49 -17.86
CA LYS A 124 -13.06 4.16 -18.62
C LYS A 124 -12.45 3.22 -19.66
N PRO A 125 -12.04 3.73 -20.83
CA PRO A 125 -11.24 2.95 -21.78
C PRO A 125 -9.99 2.38 -21.08
N GLY A 126 -9.74 1.08 -21.26
CA GLY A 126 -8.55 0.41 -20.70
C GLY A 126 -8.66 -0.08 -19.26
N VAL A 127 -9.77 0.18 -18.55
CA VAL A 127 -10.02 -0.43 -17.24
C VAL A 127 -10.91 -1.66 -17.43
N ASP A 128 -10.36 -2.83 -17.12
CA ASP A 128 -11.08 -4.10 -17.14
C ASP A 128 -11.66 -4.41 -15.75
N PHE A 129 -12.87 -4.99 -15.73
CA PHE A 129 -13.55 -5.39 -14.49
C PHE A 129 -12.72 -6.38 -13.66
N GLU A 130 -12.03 -7.34 -14.30
CA GLU A 130 -11.20 -8.31 -13.59
C GLU A 130 -9.96 -7.63 -12.95
N ARG A 131 -9.41 -6.60 -13.62
CA ARG A 131 -8.33 -5.80 -13.04
C ARG A 131 -8.81 -5.05 -11.79
N LEU A 132 -9.99 -4.43 -11.85
CA LEU A 132 -10.58 -3.75 -10.71
C LEU A 132 -10.87 -4.71 -9.56
N LYS A 133 -11.42 -5.88 -9.87
CA LYS A 133 -11.76 -6.92 -8.89
C LYS A 133 -10.56 -7.34 -8.05
N ALA A 134 -9.40 -7.53 -8.69
CA ALA A 134 -8.17 -7.92 -7.99
C ALA A 134 -7.67 -6.81 -7.04
N VAL A 135 -7.74 -5.55 -7.46
CA VAL A 135 -7.41 -4.41 -6.60
C VAL A 135 -8.41 -4.30 -5.47
N ALA A 136 -9.71 -4.41 -5.76
CA ALA A 136 -10.76 -4.37 -4.75
C ALA A 136 -10.59 -5.47 -3.68
N ALA A 137 -10.21 -6.68 -4.10
CA ALA A 137 -9.90 -7.78 -3.19
C ALA A 137 -8.69 -7.49 -2.31
N ALA A 138 -7.59 -6.97 -2.89
CA ALA A 138 -6.37 -6.65 -2.14
C ALA A 138 -6.57 -5.50 -1.13
N TYR A 139 -7.45 -4.55 -1.42
CA TYR A 139 -7.80 -3.43 -0.53
C TYR A 139 -9.03 -3.71 0.34
N THR A 140 -9.48 -4.93 0.42
CA THR A 140 -10.38 -5.40 1.49
C THR A 140 -9.65 -5.35 2.84
N TYR A 141 -8.34 -5.63 2.85
CA TYR A 141 -7.48 -5.37 4.00
C TYR A 141 -6.98 -3.91 3.93
N PRO A 142 -7.13 -3.11 5.01
CA PRO A 142 -6.70 -1.72 5.04
C PRO A 142 -5.21 -1.57 4.73
N ARG A 143 -4.88 -0.70 3.77
CA ARG A 143 -3.49 -0.39 3.39
C ARG A 143 -3.09 0.94 3.97
N ARG A 144 -2.05 0.94 4.80
CA ARG A 144 -1.54 2.16 5.44
C ARG A 144 -0.96 3.10 4.39
N VAL A 145 -1.34 4.37 4.46
CA VAL A 145 -0.75 5.43 3.65
C VAL A 145 0.40 6.05 4.43
N ARG A 146 1.57 6.13 3.81
CA ARG A 146 2.76 6.79 4.37
C ARG A 146 3.30 7.81 3.39
N ILE A 147 4.12 8.72 3.90
CA ILE A 147 4.83 9.69 3.08
C ILE A 147 6.26 9.20 2.85
N ILE A 148 6.64 9.21 1.58
CA ILE A 148 8.00 8.97 1.14
C ILE A 148 8.64 10.32 0.90
N SER A 149 9.83 10.53 1.47
CA SER A 149 10.66 11.70 1.23
C SER A 149 11.99 11.31 0.62
N PHE A 150 12.39 12.07 -0.39
CA PHE A 150 13.66 11.92 -1.07
C PHE A 150 14.21 13.30 -1.43
N ARG A 151 15.44 13.59 -1.04
CA ARG A 151 16.10 14.86 -1.34
C ARG A 151 16.82 14.76 -2.67
N LEU A 152 16.52 15.67 -3.58
CA LEU A 152 17.18 15.78 -4.86
C LEU A 152 18.45 16.67 -4.77
N ASP A 153 18.28 17.84 -4.15
CA ASP A 153 19.31 18.84 -3.88
C ASP A 153 18.89 19.74 -2.70
N GLU A 154 19.51 20.90 -2.53
CA GLU A 154 19.18 21.80 -1.40
C GLU A 154 17.80 22.42 -1.52
N ASP A 155 17.37 22.73 -2.74
CA ASP A 155 16.13 23.45 -3.00
C ASP A 155 14.92 22.52 -3.19
N TYR A 156 15.15 21.27 -3.61
CA TYR A 156 14.09 20.34 -3.99
C TYR A 156 14.11 19.07 -3.17
N ASN A 157 12.97 18.82 -2.55
CA ASN A 157 12.72 17.60 -1.80
C ASN A 157 11.40 16.96 -2.27
N TYR A 158 11.50 15.77 -2.82
CA TYR A 158 10.31 15.02 -3.22
C TYR A 158 9.62 14.47 -1.99
N ILE A 159 8.34 14.83 -1.84
CA ILE A 159 7.48 14.34 -0.76
C ILE A 159 6.17 13.87 -1.40
N PHE A 160 5.83 12.60 -1.25
CA PHE A 160 4.63 12.03 -1.86
C PHE A 160 4.06 10.87 -1.03
N PRO A 161 2.71 10.68 -1.04
CA PRO A 161 2.06 9.58 -0.33
C PRO A 161 2.17 8.28 -1.11
N MET A 162 2.26 7.16 -0.39
CA MET A 162 2.21 5.81 -0.93
C MET A 162 1.51 4.83 0.01
N ASP A 163 0.92 3.77 -0.59
CA ASP A 163 0.27 2.66 0.10
C ASP A 163 0.71 1.26 -0.42
N LEU A 164 1.53 1.23 -1.49
CA LEU A 164 2.17 -0.01 -1.98
C LEU A 164 3.49 -0.25 -1.23
N LEU A 165 3.39 -0.52 0.06
CA LEU A 165 4.55 -0.61 0.93
C LEU A 165 4.32 -1.60 2.08
N GLY A 166 5.40 -2.07 2.67
CA GLY A 166 5.38 -2.94 3.83
C GLY A 166 6.55 -2.67 4.78
N ASP A 167 6.28 -2.87 6.05
CA ASP A 167 7.20 -2.63 7.16
C ASP A 167 7.31 -3.90 8.01
N LEU A 168 8.44 -4.55 7.92
CA LEU A 168 8.78 -5.72 8.74
C LEU A 168 9.58 -5.24 9.96
N ARG A 169 8.89 -5.08 11.08
CA ARG A 169 9.49 -4.54 12.32
C ARG A 169 10.53 -5.48 12.93
N GLY A 170 10.24 -6.79 12.95
CA GLY A 170 11.16 -7.80 13.51
C GLY A 170 12.53 -7.74 12.82
N PRO A 171 12.62 -8.04 11.52
CA PRO A 171 13.88 -8.01 10.78
C PRO A 171 14.36 -6.61 10.39
N LYS A 172 13.60 -5.54 10.72
CA LYS A 172 13.88 -4.15 10.33
C LYS A 172 14.05 -3.99 8.81
N ARG A 173 13.15 -4.59 8.05
CA ARG A 173 13.10 -4.50 6.59
C ARG A 173 11.93 -3.64 6.13
N TYR A 174 12.07 -3.09 4.96
CA TYR A 174 11.07 -2.28 4.31
C TYR A 174 10.94 -2.61 2.84
N LEU A 175 9.72 -2.66 2.33
CA LEU A 175 9.46 -2.87 0.92
C LEU A 175 8.56 -1.77 0.37
N LEU A 176 8.78 -1.42 -0.90
CA LEU A 176 8.12 -0.33 -1.58
C LEU A 176 7.96 -0.64 -3.06
N GLY A 177 6.73 -0.65 -3.55
CA GLY A 177 6.42 -0.80 -4.98
C GLY A 177 6.29 0.56 -5.66
N MET A 178 7.30 1.01 -6.39
CA MET A 178 7.29 2.30 -7.11
C MET A 178 7.01 2.11 -8.59
N ARG A 179 6.11 2.92 -9.15
CA ARG A 179 5.84 2.92 -10.59
C ARG A 179 7.08 3.37 -11.38
N HIS A 180 7.31 2.74 -12.53
CA HIS A 180 8.37 3.18 -13.46
C HIS A 180 8.17 4.61 -13.97
N SER A 181 6.93 5.09 -14.03
CA SER A 181 6.60 6.47 -14.40
C SER A 181 6.93 7.51 -13.32
N ASN A 182 7.32 7.08 -12.12
CA ASN A 182 7.73 8.00 -11.06
C ASN A 182 9.07 8.65 -11.43
N THR A 183 9.08 9.97 -11.56
CA THR A 183 10.23 10.73 -12.06
C THR A 183 11.47 10.63 -11.17
N VAL A 184 11.28 10.31 -9.87
CA VAL A 184 12.38 10.23 -8.90
C VAL A 184 12.95 8.81 -8.75
N LEU A 185 12.31 7.78 -9.31
CA LEU A 185 12.73 6.38 -9.13
C LEU A 185 14.19 6.14 -9.48
N LYS A 186 14.64 6.66 -10.63
CA LYS A 186 16.04 6.50 -11.07
C LYS A 186 17.02 7.09 -10.04
N ARG A 187 16.71 8.27 -9.52
CA ARG A 187 17.54 8.93 -8.52
C ARG A 187 17.57 8.19 -7.19
N ILE A 188 16.41 7.64 -6.76
CA ILE A 188 16.34 6.78 -5.57
C ILE A 188 17.22 5.55 -5.75
N MET A 189 17.20 4.93 -6.92
CA MET A 189 18.05 3.77 -7.21
C MET A 189 19.54 4.09 -7.24
N ASP A 190 19.92 5.27 -7.69
CA ASP A 190 21.30 5.75 -7.69
C ASP A 190 21.79 6.03 -6.26
N VAL A 191 21.01 6.77 -5.48
CA VAL A 191 21.36 7.21 -4.11
C VAL A 191 21.14 6.11 -3.08
N LYS A 192 20.18 5.21 -3.32
CA LYS A 192 19.78 4.08 -2.44
C LYS A 192 19.34 4.50 -1.04
N LYS A 193 18.71 5.66 -0.92
CA LYS A 193 18.21 6.21 0.34
C LYS A 193 16.82 6.80 0.15
N ILE A 194 15.92 6.53 1.07
CA ILE A 194 14.61 7.19 1.20
C ILE A 194 14.27 7.37 2.67
N VAL A 195 13.36 8.27 2.96
CA VAL A 195 12.74 8.39 4.29
C VAL A 195 11.27 8.06 4.17
N VAL A 196 10.76 7.31 5.13
CA VAL A 196 9.35 6.96 5.23
C VAL A 196 8.80 7.49 6.54
N SER A 197 7.74 8.31 6.45
CA SER A 197 7.11 8.95 7.61
C SER A 197 5.71 8.41 7.85
N GLU A 198 5.40 8.15 9.12
CA GLU A 198 4.04 7.90 9.59
C GLU A 198 3.30 9.21 9.75
N VAL A 199 2.03 9.23 9.30
CA VAL A 199 1.29 10.49 9.22
C VAL A 199 -0.11 10.34 9.79
N PRO A 200 -0.56 11.33 10.59
CA PRO A 200 -1.90 11.36 11.14
C PRO A 200 -2.98 11.50 10.06
N ALA A 201 -4.12 10.84 10.28
CA ALA A 201 -5.25 10.90 9.35
C ALA A 201 -5.86 12.31 9.23
N GLU A 202 -5.69 13.18 10.22
CA GLU A 202 -6.16 14.56 10.19
C GLU A 202 -5.53 15.42 9.08
N TYR A 203 -4.29 15.11 8.68
CA TYR A 203 -3.56 15.80 7.60
C TYR A 203 -3.87 15.27 6.20
N LYS A 204 -4.93 14.51 6.02
CA LYS A 204 -5.34 13.88 4.75
C LYS A 204 -5.33 14.83 3.55
N TRP A 205 -5.77 16.08 3.72
CA TRP A 205 -5.84 17.05 2.63
C TRP A 205 -4.47 17.50 2.15
N GLN A 206 -3.53 17.70 3.09
CA GLN A 206 -2.14 18.01 2.78
C GLN A 206 -1.49 16.82 2.08
N ILE A 207 -1.74 15.59 2.59
CA ILE A 207 -1.24 14.34 2.03
C ILE A 207 -1.70 14.15 0.59
N TYR A 208 -2.99 14.36 0.30
CA TYR A 208 -3.51 14.17 -1.07
C TYR A 208 -3.11 15.27 -2.06
N LYS A 209 -2.85 16.48 -1.58
CA LYS A 209 -2.25 17.52 -2.43
C LYS A 209 -0.87 17.08 -2.96
N LEU A 210 -0.09 16.35 -2.16
CA LEU A 210 1.21 15.81 -2.56
C LEU A 210 1.09 14.70 -3.61
N GLY A 211 -0.01 13.96 -3.62
CA GLY A 211 -0.23 12.85 -4.58
C GLY A 211 -0.22 13.28 -6.05
N ARG A 212 -0.42 14.55 -6.34
CA ARG A 212 -0.31 15.11 -7.69
C ARG A 212 1.12 15.16 -8.22
N ASN A 213 2.10 15.03 -7.33
CA ASN A 213 3.53 15.18 -7.66
C ASN A 213 4.19 13.89 -8.15
N HIS A 214 3.45 12.78 -8.31
CA HIS A 214 4.03 11.51 -8.76
C HIS A 214 4.68 11.56 -10.14
N SER A 215 4.20 12.43 -11.02
CA SER A 215 4.68 12.56 -12.41
C SER A 215 5.12 13.98 -12.77
N ALA A 216 5.08 14.90 -11.83
CA ALA A 216 5.50 16.29 -12.01
C ALA A 216 6.81 16.56 -11.28
N ALA A 217 7.51 17.63 -11.66
CA ALA A 217 8.63 18.13 -10.86
C ALA A 217 8.12 18.51 -9.45
N PRO A 218 8.91 18.26 -8.38
CA PRO A 218 8.52 18.68 -7.04
C PRO A 218 8.45 20.21 -6.96
N PRO A 219 7.53 20.75 -6.14
CA PRO A 219 7.61 22.17 -5.83
C PRO A 219 8.88 22.47 -5.04
N PRO A 220 9.41 23.69 -5.13
CA PRO A 220 10.46 24.14 -4.21
C PRO A 220 10.02 23.98 -2.76
N VAL A 221 10.97 23.78 -1.85
CA VAL A 221 10.69 23.62 -0.42
C VAL A 221 9.87 24.79 0.14
N SER A 222 10.14 26.01 -0.33
CA SER A 222 9.42 27.23 0.07
C SER A 222 7.94 27.26 -0.33
N GLU A 223 7.51 26.41 -1.28
CA GLU A 223 6.13 26.33 -1.77
C GLU A 223 5.35 25.13 -1.19
N LEU A 224 5.97 24.35 -0.31
CA LEU A 224 5.29 23.23 0.36
C LEU A 224 4.14 23.79 1.24
N PRO A 225 2.97 23.13 1.26
CA PRO A 225 1.80 23.61 2.00
C PRO A 225 1.86 23.32 3.52
N PHE A 226 3.06 23.04 4.05
CA PHE A 226 3.32 22.72 5.47
C PHE A 226 4.77 23.00 5.82
N GLY A 227 5.05 23.09 7.13
CA GLY A 227 6.41 23.13 7.66
C GLY A 227 7.16 21.82 7.49
N VAL A 228 8.47 21.89 7.42
CA VAL A 228 9.33 20.72 7.26
C VAL A 228 10.41 20.68 8.32
N VAL A 229 10.83 19.46 8.69
CA VAL A 229 11.97 19.20 9.58
C VAL A 229 12.96 18.26 8.90
N SER A 230 14.23 18.38 9.25
CA SER A 230 15.28 17.53 8.68
C SER A 230 15.41 16.24 9.47
N THR A 231 15.60 15.12 8.78
CA THR A 231 15.93 13.84 9.42
C THR A 231 17.37 13.77 9.88
N ARG A 232 17.68 12.90 10.85
CA ARG A 232 18.95 12.90 11.58
C ARG A 232 20.15 12.52 10.74
N GLU A 233 20.07 11.40 9.99
CA GLU A 233 21.22 10.85 9.26
C GLU A 233 21.27 11.31 7.81
N PHE A 234 20.12 11.27 7.10
CA PHE A 234 20.09 11.59 5.67
C PHE A 234 19.92 13.08 5.40
N GLY A 235 19.43 13.85 6.38
CA GLY A 235 19.13 15.26 6.20
C GLY A 235 17.97 15.52 5.22
N PHE A 236 17.12 14.51 4.96
CA PHE A 236 15.96 14.63 4.10
C PHE A 236 14.84 15.36 4.83
N LEU A 237 14.09 16.16 4.11
CA LEU A 237 13.00 16.92 4.70
C LEU A 237 11.74 16.07 4.76
N ILE A 238 11.08 16.08 5.92
CA ILE A 238 9.79 15.44 6.18
C ILE A 238 8.81 16.48 6.72
N PRO A 239 7.48 16.26 6.61
CA PRO A 239 6.50 17.15 7.23
C PRO A 239 6.73 17.30 8.73
N ASP A 240 6.60 18.52 9.26
CA ASP A 240 6.78 18.82 10.68
C ASP A 240 5.69 18.20 11.57
N TRP A 241 4.58 17.77 10.98
CA TRP A 241 3.49 17.05 11.64
C TRP A 241 3.63 15.51 11.56
N ALA A 242 4.70 14.96 10.97
CA ALA A 242 4.97 13.53 11.00
C ALA A 242 5.07 13.00 12.44
N GLU A 243 4.50 11.81 12.70
CA GLU A 243 4.55 11.16 14.03
C GLU A 243 5.87 10.46 14.28
N SER A 244 6.36 9.77 13.29
CA SER A 244 7.66 9.10 13.29
C SER A 244 8.22 8.98 11.89
N TYR A 245 9.49 8.63 11.80
CA TYR A 245 10.10 8.33 10.50
C TYR A 245 11.16 7.23 10.62
N LYS A 246 11.40 6.57 9.47
CA LYS A 246 12.49 5.61 9.27
C LYS A 246 13.34 6.05 8.09
N GLU A 247 14.64 6.02 8.26
CA GLU A 247 15.63 6.22 7.22
C GLU A 247 16.00 4.87 6.61
N ILE A 248 15.68 4.68 5.33
CA ILE A 248 15.75 3.38 4.65
C ILE A 248 16.94 3.37 3.69
N HIS A 249 17.85 2.42 3.86
CA HIS A 249 18.86 2.07 2.88
C HIS A 249 18.33 1.00 1.93
N ILE A 250 18.18 1.32 0.64
CA ILE A 250 17.76 0.35 -0.39
C ILE A 250 18.90 -0.64 -0.63
N ARG A 251 18.62 -1.93 -0.47
CA ARG A 251 19.58 -3.03 -0.62
C ARG A 251 19.39 -3.78 -1.93
N HIS A 252 18.15 -3.92 -2.36
CA HIS A 252 17.79 -4.65 -3.56
C HIS A 252 16.68 -3.93 -4.31
N ALA A 253 16.68 -4.06 -5.63
CA ALA A 253 15.62 -3.56 -6.49
C ALA A 253 15.28 -4.63 -7.53
N GLN A 254 13.99 -4.87 -7.75
CA GLN A 254 13.50 -5.89 -8.66
C GLN A 254 12.36 -5.35 -9.53
N ASP A 255 12.45 -5.57 -10.83
CA ASP A 255 11.40 -5.20 -11.77
C ASP A 255 10.20 -6.16 -11.66
N LEU A 256 9.03 -5.62 -11.41
CA LEU A 256 7.77 -6.35 -11.33
C LEU A 256 6.86 -6.10 -12.55
N GLY A 257 7.34 -5.43 -13.59
CA GLY A 257 6.57 -5.00 -14.74
C GLY A 257 6.20 -3.51 -14.66
N SER A 258 5.04 -3.13 -14.17
CA SER A 258 4.66 -1.71 -14.03
C SER A 258 5.33 -0.99 -12.85
N HIS A 259 5.92 -1.75 -11.94
CA HIS A 259 6.55 -1.23 -10.70
C HIS A 259 7.92 -1.83 -10.49
N MET A 260 8.79 -1.05 -9.90
CA MET A 260 10.04 -1.50 -9.28
C MET A 260 9.77 -1.79 -7.81
N LEU A 261 10.02 -3.02 -7.37
CA LEU A 261 10.11 -3.35 -5.95
C LEU A 261 11.44 -2.86 -5.41
N LEU A 262 11.40 -1.99 -4.42
CA LEU A 262 12.57 -1.59 -3.65
C LEU A 262 12.51 -2.31 -2.30
N TRP A 263 13.57 -3.04 -1.97
CA TRP A 263 13.75 -3.75 -0.71
C TRP A 263 14.88 -3.11 0.06
N GLY A 264 14.62 -2.68 1.28
CA GLY A 264 15.55 -1.90 2.08
C GLY A 264 15.59 -2.31 3.55
N GLN A 265 16.54 -1.71 4.25
CA GLN A 265 16.77 -1.90 5.68
C GLN A 265 16.74 -0.54 6.38
N TRP A 266 16.12 -0.52 7.56
CA TRP A 266 16.16 0.62 8.47
C TRP A 266 16.79 0.19 9.81
N TYR A 267 17.29 1.14 10.58
CA TYR A 267 17.98 0.87 11.83
C TYR A 267 17.23 1.42 13.03
N GLU A 268 16.60 2.57 12.89
CA GLU A 268 15.87 3.26 13.95
C GLU A 268 14.49 3.71 13.45
N ASP A 269 13.47 3.61 14.31
CA ASP A 269 12.16 4.26 14.18
C ASP A 269 12.17 5.48 15.10
N VAL A 270 12.37 6.65 14.50
CA VAL A 270 12.51 7.90 15.26
C VAL A 270 11.12 8.44 15.56
N LEU A 271 10.69 8.35 16.80
CA LEU A 271 9.42 8.92 17.26
C LEU A 271 9.57 10.44 17.45
N LEU A 272 8.65 11.19 16.88
CA LEU A 272 8.57 12.66 16.99
C LEU A 272 7.39 13.11 17.85
N LYS A 273 6.26 12.41 17.75
CA LYS A 273 4.99 12.72 18.43
C LYS A 273 4.27 11.44 18.82
N GLU A 274 3.31 11.55 19.73
CA GLU A 274 2.39 10.46 20.05
C GLU A 274 1.61 10.00 18.83
N ALA A 275 1.39 8.70 18.75
CA ALA A 275 0.63 8.11 17.65
C ALA A 275 -0.86 8.48 17.75
N THR A 276 -1.44 8.84 16.61
CA THR A 276 -2.86 9.12 16.43
C THR A 276 -3.46 8.15 15.40
N PRO A 277 -4.77 8.15 15.15
CA PRO A 277 -5.33 7.36 14.06
C PRO A 277 -4.64 7.69 12.74
N ARG A 278 -4.07 6.65 12.10
CA ARG A 278 -3.28 6.78 10.88
C ARG A 278 -4.12 6.56 9.65
N LEU A 279 -3.72 7.20 8.56
CA LEU A 279 -4.45 7.14 7.31
C LEU A 279 -4.30 5.77 6.63
N HIS A 280 -5.43 5.17 6.26
CA HIS A 280 -5.48 3.92 5.49
C HIS A 280 -6.42 4.06 4.30
N HIS A 281 -6.11 3.32 3.26
CA HIS A 281 -7.00 3.09 2.13
C HIS A 281 -7.71 1.74 2.29
N ILE A 282 -9.03 1.75 2.10
CA ILE A 282 -9.84 0.55 1.85
C ILE A 282 -10.55 0.71 0.52
N HIS A 283 -10.85 -0.39 -0.15
CA HIS A 283 -11.58 -0.28 -1.41
C HIS A 283 -13.01 0.20 -1.17
N PHE A 284 -13.52 1.04 -2.09
CA PHE A 284 -14.86 1.59 -2.03
C PHE A 284 -15.96 0.51 -1.87
N LEU A 285 -15.83 -0.64 -2.52
CA LEU A 285 -16.80 -1.74 -2.39
C LEU A 285 -16.83 -2.31 -0.97
N HIS A 286 -15.68 -2.44 -0.33
CA HIS A 286 -15.59 -2.88 1.07
C HIS A 286 -16.20 -1.85 2.02
N PHE A 287 -15.93 -0.57 1.81
CA PHE A 287 -16.56 0.52 2.55
C PHE A 287 -18.09 0.48 2.44
N LEU A 288 -18.65 0.25 1.24
CA LEU A 288 -20.11 0.12 1.04
C LEU A 288 -20.69 -1.08 1.78
N HIS A 289 -19.95 -2.19 1.85
CA HIS A 289 -20.36 -3.36 2.63
C HIS A 289 -20.46 -3.03 4.11
N GLN A 290 -19.41 -2.50 4.71
CA GLN A 290 -19.39 -2.11 6.12
C GLN A 290 -20.53 -1.12 6.46
N LYS A 291 -20.77 -0.13 5.60
CA LYS A 291 -21.85 0.85 5.77
C LYS A 291 -23.24 0.22 5.74
N ARG A 292 -23.47 -0.75 4.85
CA ARG A 292 -24.76 -1.43 4.74
C ARG A 292 -25.11 -2.22 5.98
N ASP A 293 -24.13 -2.92 6.54
CA ASP A 293 -24.32 -3.83 7.65
C ASP A 293 -24.34 -3.10 9.01
N GLY A 294 -24.25 -1.75 8.99
CA GLY A 294 -24.31 -0.91 10.19
C GLY A 294 -23.04 -0.98 11.05
N VAL A 295 -22.07 -1.75 10.60
CA VAL A 295 -20.78 -1.96 11.27
C VAL A 295 -19.73 -1.14 10.54
N MET A 296 -19.74 0.18 10.74
CA MET A 296 -18.58 1.00 10.36
C MET A 296 -17.42 0.63 11.27
N ALA A 297 -16.58 -0.30 10.83
CA ALA A 297 -15.44 -0.75 11.61
C ALA A 297 -14.43 0.39 11.87
N TYR A 298 -14.36 1.35 10.96
CA TYR A 298 -13.39 2.44 11.02
C TYR A 298 -14.04 3.80 10.75
N PRO A 299 -13.65 4.86 11.50
CA PRO A 299 -14.15 6.19 11.22
C PRO A 299 -13.68 6.67 9.84
N MET A 300 -14.62 7.09 9.02
CA MET A 300 -14.33 7.68 7.71
C MET A 300 -13.73 9.07 7.89
N VAL A 301 -12.53 9.28 7.36
CA VAL A 301 -11.81 10.54 7.47
C VAL A 301 -12.09 11.46 6.28
N SER A 302 -12.34 10.89 5.10
CA SER A 302 -12.79 11.65 3.92
C SER A 302 -13.53 10.78 2.93
N GLY A 303 -14.27 11.45 2.04
CA GLY A 303 -14.79 10.79 0.84
C GLY A 303 -13.66 10.26 -0.06
N ASN A 304 -14.06 9.54 -1.07
CA ASN A 304 -13.26 8.73 -1.96
C ASN A 304 -12.08 9.47 -2.62
N VAL A 305 -10.96 8.79 -2.73
CA VAL A 305 -9.72 9.23 -3.38
C VAL A 305 -9.55 8.46 -4.68
N THR A 306 -9.12 9.14 -5.71
CA THR A 306 -8.73 8.51 -6.97
C THR A 306 -7.31 7.98 -6.88
N ALA A 307 -7.09 6.74 -7.31
CA ALA A 307 -5.76 6.31 -7.68
C ALA A 307 -5.32 7.12 -8.91
N GLY A 308 -4.29 7.93 -8.74
CA GLY A 308 -3.65 8.69 -9.80
C GLY A 308 -2.89 7.78 -10.77
#